data_602d5522b0249569ccc4a5f8a7874e3e
#
_entry.id   602d5522b0249569ccc4a5f8a7874e3e
#
_cell.length_a   1.000
_cell.length_b   1.000
_cell.length_c   1.000
_cell.angle_alpha   90.00
_cell.angle_beta   90.00
_cell.angle_gamma   90.00
#
_symmetry.space_group_name_H-M   'P 1'
#
loop_
_entity.id
_entity.type
_entity.pdbx_description
1 polymer ?
#
loop_
_entity_poly.entity_id
_entity_poly.type
_entity_poly.pdbx_seq_one_letter_code
_entity_poly.pdbx_strand_id
1 'polypeptide(L)'
;MATCHCSEPAQCLHQALLVPDRAYPRLRDRKTTTVPAGDGVLAEVASILCLTAPIVGAGILLYLRSLVSMVFLGRLGQLPLAGGSLALGFANITGYSVLSGLAGGMDPVCGQAFGAGRTDLLRAALRRTVVLLLIASVPISVLWVAMHRVLVATGQDPDIASTAYAYILCSLPDLAVQSFLHPLRIYLRAQSVTLPLTYAAAAAVLLHVPINFVLVDVLGLGIRGVALGAVCTNLNFLLFLVAYVCFFGMYGHDDGEIKAAAAAEDESAKEWWSLVRLSVHSCMSVCLEWWWYEIMVLLCGVLADPKAAVAAMGVLIQTTSLIYIFPHSLSCAVSTRVGHELGARRPERARLVARVGLGLGAVLGLVACAFAVSVRGVWARMFTADDAILRLTAAALPLLGLAELGNCPQTTGAACCGGSAS
;
A
#
# COMPACT_ATOMS: atom_id res chain seq x y z
N MET A 1 18.56 7.13 -23.70
CA MET A 1 19.48 7.80 -22.79
C MET A 1 18.81 9.10 -22.40
N ALA A 2 18.02 9.09 -21.36
CA ALA A 2 17.58 10.32 -20.71
C ALA A 2 18.15 10.27 -19.29
N THR A 3 19.32 10.88 -19.13
CA THR A 3 19.78 11.28 -17.83
C THR A 3 18.80 12.33 -17.35
N CYS A 4 18.03 12.04 -16.28
CA CYS A 4 17.43 13.12 -15.52
C CYS A 4 18.55 13.98 -14.95
N HIS A 5 19.01 14.95 -15.72
CA HIS A 5 19.67 16.14 -15.23
C HIS A 5 18.55 17.08 -14.77
N CYS A 6 17.91 16.74 -13.67
CA CYS A 6 17.01 17.68 -13.02
C CYS A 6 17.85 18.64 -12.19
N SER A 7 18.16 19.77 -12.76
CA SER A 7 18.68 20.92 -12.02
C SER A 7 17.57 21.61 -11.20
N GLU A 8 16.30 21.27 -11.42
CA GLU A 8 15.16 21.77 -10.65
C GLU A 8 14.08 20.69 -10.45
N PRO A 9 13.44 20.62 -9.26
CA PRO A 9 12.33 19.68 -8.98
C PRO A 9 11.15 19.82 -9.95
N ALA A 10 10.92 21.04 -10.48
CA ALA A 10 9.88 21.32 -11.45
C ALA A 10 10.11 20.64 -12.81
N GLN A 11 11.35 20.48 -13.24
CA GLN A 11 11.69 19.78 -14.49
C GLN A 11 11.51 18.26 -14.38
N CYS A 12 11.80 17.68 -13.22
CA CYS A 12 11.49 16.28 -12.95
C CYS A 12 10.00 15.99 -13.03
N LEU A 13 9.18 16.88 -12.46
CA LEU A 13 7.72 16.76 -12.53
C LEU A 13 7.20 16.91 -13.95
N HIS A 14 7.76 17.83 -14.72
CA HIS A 14 7.39 18.08 -16.12
C HIS A 14 7.78 16.90 -17.04
N GLN A 15 8.97 16.31 -16.83
CA GLN A 15 9.40 15.11 -17.59
C GLN A 15 8.58 13.86 -17.24
N ALA A 16 8.12 13.73 -15.98
CA ALA A 16 7.26 12.64 -15.58
C ALA A 16 5.81 12.78 -16.11
N LEU A 17 5.38 14.00 -16.42
CA LEU A 17 4.07 14.30 -17.04
C LEU A 17 4.06 14.09 -18.56
N LEU A 18 5.21 14.27 -19.22
CA LEU A 18 5.38 14.14 -20.67
C LEU A 18 5.98 12.77 -21.03
N VAL A 19 5.23 11.70 -20.82
CA VAL A 19 5.51 10.40 -21.43
C VAL A 19 4.63 10.25 -22.68
N PRO A 20 5.04 9.54 -23.72
CA PRO A 20 6.22 8.72 -23.91
C PRO A 20 7.01 9.10 -25.16
N ASP A 21 8.28 9.33 -25.04
CA ASP A 21 9.11 9.15 -26.22
C ASP A 21 9.35 7.66 -26.41
N ARG A 22 8.99 7.23 -27.61
CA ARG A 22 9.09 5.88 -28.15
C ARG A 22 10.44 5.27 -27.88
N ALA A 23 10.44 4.03 -27.52
CA ALA A 23 11.59 3.17 -27.37
C ALA A 23 12.36 3.34 -26.06
N TYR A 24 12.23 2.34 -25.20
CA TYR A 24 13.24 2.03 -24.21
C TYR A 24 14.61 2.07 -24.87
N PRO A 25 15.50 3.04 -24.56
CA PRO A 25 16.85 2.99 -25.04
C PRO A 25 17.49 1.76 -24.41
N ARG A 26 18.00 0.88 -25.25
CA ARG A 26 18.79 -0.27 -24.84
C ARG A 26 19.85 0.22 -23.85
N LEU A 27 19.74 -0.20 -22.58
CA LEU A 27 20.70 0.10 -21.49
C LEU A 27 22.10 -0.50 -21.75
N ARG A 28 22.50 -0.69 -23.01
CA ARG A 28 23.66 -1.47 -23.40
C ARG A 28 24.99 -0.74 -23.37
N ASP A 29 25.02 0.59 -23.27
CA ASP A 29 26.29 1.35 -23.29
C ASP A 29 26.29 2.48 -22.26
N ARG A 30 26.44 2.15 -20.98
CA ARG A 30 26.96 3.11 -20.02
C ARG A 30 28.28 2.61 -19.46
N LYS A 31 29.38 3.08 -20.07
CA LYS A 31 30.73 3.01 -19.50
C LYS A 31 30.68 3.45 -18.03
N THR A 32 31.31 2.67 -17.19
CA THR A 32 31.61 2.94 -15.77
C THR A 32 32.29 4.29 -15.64
N THR A 33 31.53 5.37 -15.56
CA THR A 33 32.03 6.63 -15.00
C THR A 33 31.87 6.52 -13.50
N THR A 34 32.98 6.46 -12.80
CA THR A 34 33.05 6.66 -11.35
C THR A 34 32.55 8.08 -11.07
N VAL A 35 31.30 8.20 -10.63
CA VAL A 35 30.70 9.47 -10.23
C VAL A 35 31.34 9.87 -8.90
N PRO A 36 31.84 11.10 -8.73
CA PRO A 36 32.34 11.60 -7.45
C PRO A 36 31.31 11.43 -6.36
N ALA A 37 31.72 11.05 -5.16
CA ALA A 37 30.82 10.61 -4.08
C ALA A 37 29.77 11.67 -3.64
N GLY A 38 30.04 12.95 -3.84
CA GLY A 38 29.14 14.04 -3.47
C GLY A 38 27.95 14.22 -4.43
N ASP A 39 28.23 14.27 -5.72
CA ASP A 39 27.18 14.47 -6.75
C ASP A 39 26.29 13.23 -6.90
N GLY A 40 26.80 12.03 -6.60
CA GLY A 40 26.06 10.78 -6.64
C GLY A 40 24.99 10.65 -5.56
N VAL A 41 25.24 11.14 -4.33
CA VAL A 41 24.30 11.06 -3.21
C VAL A 41 23.11 12.00 -3.43
N LEU A 42 23.35 13.26 -3.78
CA LEU A 42 22.28 14.23 -4.02
C LEU A 42 21.39 13.83 -5.20
N ALA A 43 21.99 13.34 -6.28
CA ALA A 43 21.23 12.83 -7.42
C ALA A 43 20.36 11.61 -7.05
N GLU A 44 20.86 10.72 -6.17
CA GLU A 44 20.10 9.57 -5.70
C GLU A 44 18.98 9.99 -4.75
N VAL A 45 19.21 10.92 -3.83
CA VAL A 45 18.17 11.53 -2.99
C VAL A 45 17.05 12.11 -3.86
N ALA A 46 17.39 12.92 -4.86
CA ALA A 46 16.40 13.51 -5.77
C ALA A 46 15.60 12.44 -6.52
N SER A 47 16.28 11.39 -6.99
CA SER A 47 15.64 10.26 -7.69
C SER A 47 14.65 9.50 -6.80
N ILE A 48 15.04 9.20 -5.55
CA ILE A 48 14.18 8.54 -4.57
C ILE A 48 12.98 9.42 -4.24
N LEU A 49 13.19 10.71 -3.96
CA LEU A 49 12.11 11.64 -3.61
C LEU A 49 11.13 11.85 -4.77
N CYS A 50 11.63 11.89 -6.00
CA CYS A 50 10.80 12.01 -7.20
C CYS A 50 9.84 10.82 -7.39
N LEU A 51 10.28 9.61 -7.02
CA LEU A 51 9.42 8.41 -6.99
C LEU A 51 8.50 8.40 -5.77
N THR A 52 9.00 8.84 -4.61
CA THR A 52 8.27 8.83 -3.34
C THR A 52 7.08 9.78 -3.35
N ALA A 53 7.27 11.01 -3.85
CA ALA A 53 6.25 12.06 -3.76
C ALA A 53 4.89 11.69 -4.40
N PRO A 54 4.82 11.12 -5.61
CA PRO A 54 3.55 10.65 -6.18
C PRO A 54 2.92 9.51 -5.36
N ILE A 55 3.74 8.59 -4.81
CA ILE A 55 3.24 7.47 -4.00
C ILE A 55 2.62 8.00 -2.69
N VAL A 56 3.26 9.00 -2.04
CA VAL A 56 2.69 9.69 -0.89
C VAL A 56 1.36 10.34 -1.25
N GLY A 57 1.30 11.03 -2.39
CA GLY A 57 0.07 11.65 -2.89
C GLY A 57 -1.06 10.63 -3.04
N ALA A 58 -0.80 9.49 -3.67
CA ALA A 58 -1.77 8.40 -3.78
C ALA A 58 -2.17 7.83 -2.41
N GLY A 59 -1.21 7.67 -1.49
CA GLY A 59 -1.45 7.19 -0.12
C GLY A 59 -2.38 8.12 0.66
N ILE A 60 -2.13 9.43 0.62
CA ILE A 60 -2.97 10.45 1.28
C ILE A 60 -4.40 10.42 0.70
N LEU A 61 -4.54 10.33 -0.62
CA LEU A 61 -5.85 10.25 -1.27
C LEU A 61 -6.64 9.02 -0.81
N LEU A 62 -5.99 7.85 -0.76
CA LEU A 62 -6.63 6.62 -0.27
C LEU A 62 -6.98 6.69 1.22
N TYR A 63 -6.17 7.38 2.02
CA TYR A 63 -6.49 7.66 3.43
C TYR A 63 -7.72 8.57 3.56
N LEU A 64 -7.79 9.65 2.77
CA LEU A 64 -8.96 10.54 2.73
C LEU A 64 -10.24 9.79 2.32
N ARG A 65 -10.15 8.85 1.37
CA ARG A 65 -11.28 7.97 1.03
C ARG A 65 -11.81 7.21 2.24
N SER A 66 -10.92 6.65 3.07
CA SER A 66 -11.31 5.93 4.28
C SER A 66 -12.03 6.85 5.28
N LEU A 67 -11.54 8.09 5.45
CA LEU A 67 -12.21 9.09 6.29
C LEU A 67 -13.61 9.43 5.76
N VAL A 68 -13.77 9.61 4.46
CA VAL A 68 -15.10 9.86 3.83
C VAL A 68 -16.04 8.70 4.13
N SER A 69 -15.61 7.44 3.96
CA SER A 69 -16.43 6.26 4.30
C SER A 69 -16.87 6.27 5.77
N MET A 70 -15.96 6.61 6.70
CA MET A 70 -16.28 6.70 8.13
C MET A 70 -17.29 7.81 8.43
N VAL A 71 -17.22 8.97 7.72
CA VAL A 71 -18.20 10.05 7.86
C VAL A 71 -19.60 9.59 7.41
N PHE A 72 -19.70 8.86 6.29
CA PHE A 72 -20.98 8.30 5.85
C PHE A 72 -21.54 7.29 6.85
N LEU A 73 -20.70 6.39 7.40
CA LEU A 73 -21.10 5.46 8.44
C LEU A 73 -21.58 6.17 9.71
N GLY A 74 -20.88 7.23 10.13
CA GLY A 74 -21.26 8.03 11.29
C GLY A 74 -22.62 8.76 11.11
N ARG A 75 -22.90 9.24 9.90
CA ARG A 75 -24.22 9.87 9.57
C ARG A 75 -25.38 8.88 9.62
N LEU A 76 -25.13 7.60 9.37
CA LEU A 76 -26.15 6.54 9.47
C LEU A 76 -26.50 6.16 10.91
N GLY A 77 -25.71 6.58 11.89
CA GLY A 77 -25.94 6.34 13.32
C GLY A 77 -24.93 5.44 13.99
N GLN A 78 -25.12 5.20 15.29
CA GLN A 78 -24.14 4.48 16.13
C GLN A 78 -23.97 3.00 15.73
N LEU A 79 -25.08 2.30 15.45
CA LEU A 79 -25.05 0.88 15.08
C LEU A 79 -24.35 0.61 13.75
N PRO A 80 -24.65 1.36 12.64
CA PRO A 80 -23.90 1.26 11.40
C PRO A 80 -22.42 1.63 11.53
N LEU A 81 -22.09 2.63 12.36
CA LEU A 81 -20.70 2.99 12.60
C LEU A 81 -19.94 1.88 13.31
N ALA A 82 -20.51 1.31 14.37
CA ALA A 82 -19.90 0.19 15.11
C ALA A 82 -19.77 -1.06 14.23
N GLY A 83 -20.84 -1.45 13.54
CA GLY A 83 -20.84 -2.61 12.63
C GLY A 83 -19.88 -2.43 11.46
N GLY A 84 -19.84 -1.24 10.84
CA GLY A 84 -18.93 -0.94 9.74
C GLY A 84 -17.46 -0.93 10.18
N SER A 85 -17.15 -0.38 11.35
CA SER A 85 -15.80 -0.39 11.91
C SER A 85 -15.33 -1.82 12.23
N LEU A 86 -16.21 -2.65 12.82
CA LEU A 86 -15.93 -4.06 13.10
C LEU A 86 -15.70 -4.85 11.80
N ALA A 87 -16.52 -4.62 10.78
CA ALA A 87 -16.37 -5.25 9.47
C ALA A 87 -15.05 -4.88 8.81
N LEU A 88 -14.67 -3.60 8.84
CA LEU A 88 -13.39 -3.11 8.28
C LEU A 88 -12.19 -3.71 9.02
N GLY A 89 -12.21 -3.75 10.36
CA GLY A 89 -11.16 -4.39 11.15
C GLY A 89 -11.02 -5.88 10.81
N PHE A 90 -12.14 -6.60 10.74
CA PHE A 90 -12.14 -8.01 10.35
C PHE A 90 -11.62 -8.22 8.92
N ALA A 91 -12.03 -7.36 7.96
CA ALA A 91 -11.55 -7.42 6.58
C ALA A 91 -10.06 -7.12 6.46
N ASN A 92 -9.55 -6.16 7.24
CA ASN A 92 -8.13 -5.81 7.27
C ASN A 92 -7.28 -6.98 7.77
N ILE A 93 -7.68 -7.63 8.86
CA ILE A 93 -6.95 -8.76 9.44
C ILE A 93 -6.98 -9.98 8.54
N THR A 94 -8.16 -10.36 8.04
CA THR A 94 -8.37 -11.66 7.41
C THR A 94 -8.23 -11.65 5.89
N GLY A 95 -8.34 -10.48 5.25
CA GLY A 95 -8.38 -10.35 3.80
C GLY A 95 -7.33 -9.41 3.25
N TYR A 96 -7.45 -8.12 3.54
CA TYR A 96 -6.62 -7.10 2.89
C TYR A 96 -5.13 -7.18 3.26
N SER A 97 -4.79 -7.51 4.52
CA SER A 97 -3.40 -7.74 4.92
C SER A 97 -2.80 -8.95 4.20
N VAL A 98 -3.57 -10.04 4.07
CA VAL A 98 -3.12 -11.25 3.38
C VAL A 98 -2.90 -10.98 1.89
N LEU A 99 -3.87 -10.37 1.20
CA LEU A 99 -3.73 -10.06 -0.24
C LEU A 99 -2.59 -9.07 -0.50
N SER A 100 -2.48 -8.01 0.31
CA SER A 100 -1.39 -7.02 0.20
C SER A 100 -0.03 -7.66 0.45
N GLY A 101 0.06 -8.50 1.48
CA GLY A 101 1.28 -9.19 1.84
C GLY A 101 1.72 -10.21 0.78
N LEU A 102 0.80 -11.02 0.25
CA LEU A 102 1.09 -11.95 -0.86
C LEU A 102 1.55 -11.21 -2.12
N ALA A 103 0.91 -10.08 -2.44
CA ALA A 103 1.32 -9.24 -3.58
C ALA A 103 2.74 -8.69 -3.40
N GLY A 104 3.14 -8.35 -2.17
CA GLY A 104 4.46 -7.79 -1.86
C GLY A 104 5.63 -8.68 -2.28
N GLY A 105 5.45 -10.01 -2.32
CA GLY A 105 6.47 -10.93 -2.83
C GLY A 105 6.86 -10.74 -4.29
N MET A 106 6.01 -10.08 -5.07
CA MET A 106 6.29 -9.73 -6.47
C MET A 106 7.27 -8.54 -6.60
N ASP A 107 7.36 -7.67 -5.59
CA ASP A 107 8.10 -6.40 -5.67
C ASP A 107 9.59 -6.59 -6.04
N PRO A 108 10.38 -7.45 -5.33
CA PRO A 108 11.78 -7.66 -5.68
C PRO A 108 11.98 -8.29 -7.07
N VAL A 109 11.10 -9.23 -7.44
CA VAL A 109 11.15 -9.88 -8.74
C VAL A 109 10.93 -8.87 -9.88
N CYS A 110 9.94 -8.00 -9.75
CA CYS A 110 9.64 -6.97 -10.74
C CYS A 110 10.73 -5.91 -10.82
N GLY A 111 11.27 -5.45 -9.68
CA GLY A 111 12.35 -4.47 -9.67
C GLY A 111 13.59 -4.98 -10.39
N GLN A 112 14.01 -6.23 -10.10
CA GLN A 112 15.18 -6.84 -10.74
C GLN A 112 14.93 -7.17 -12.21
N ALA A 113 13.75 -7.70 -12.57
CA ALA A 113 13.39 -7.99 -13.95
C ALA A 113 13.44 -6.71 -14.81
N PHE A 114 12.90 -5.61 -14.29
CA PHE A 114 12.96 -4.32 -14.99
C PHE A 114 14.40 -3.79 -15.13
N GLY A 115 15.20 -3.86 -14.05
CA GLY A 115 16.60 -3.46 -14.06
C GLY A 115 17.46 -4.29 -15.03
N ALA A 116 17.12 -5.57 -15.23
CA ALA A 116 17.74 -6.47 -16.19
C ALA A 116 17.23 -6.30 -17.62
N GLY A 117 16.20 -5.46 -17.85
CA GLY A 117 15.55 -5.29 -19.15
C GLY A 117 14.69 -6.48 -19.60
N ARG A 118 14.30 -7.38 -18.66
CA ARG A 118 13.50 -8.58 -18.93
C ARG A 118 12.01 -8.31 -18.69
N THR A 119 11.36 -7.76 -19.69
CA THR A 119 9.92 -7.45 -19.65
C THR A 119 9.02 -8.69 -19.64
N ASP A 120 9.51 -9.80 -20.19
CA ASP A 120 8.91 -11.14 -20.18
C ASP A 120 8.69 -11.63 -18.72
N LEU A 121 9.74 -11.58 -17.90
CA LEU A 121 9.66 -11.94 -16.47
C LEU A 121 8.72 -11.02 -15.70
N LEU A 122 8.75 -9.73 -15.99
CA LEU A 122 7.88 -8.74 -15.34
C LEU A 122 6.40 -9.06 -15.58
N ARG A 123 6.02 -9.38 -16.82
CA ARG A 123 4.65 -9.81 -17.19
C ARG A 123 4.28 -11.16 -16.60
N ALA A 124 5.22 -12.12 -16.59
CA ALA A 124 5.00 -13.43 -15.99
C ALA A 124 4.74 -13.30 -14.48
N ALA A 125 5.53 -12.48 -13.76
CA ALA A 125 5.33 -12.20 -12.34
C ALA A 125 3.94 -11.59 -12.08
N LEU A 126 3.51 -10.62 -12.90
CA LEU A 126 2.17 -10.02 -12.81
C LEU A 126 1.07 -11.10 -12.92
N ARG A 127 1.09 -11.92 -13.99
CA ARG A 127 0.08 -12.96 -14.20
C ARG A 127 0.05 -13.97 -13.07
N ARG A 128 1.22 -14.47 -12.65
CA ARG A 128 1.34 -15.46 -11.56
C ARG A 128 0.83 -14.90 -10.23
N THR A 129 1.15 -13.64 -9.92
CA THR A 129 0.69 -13.01 -8.67
C THR A 129 -0.83 -12.82 -8.70
N VAL A 130 -1.42 -12.39 -9.82
CA VAL A 130 -2.89 -12.29 -9.93
C VAL A 130 -3.55 -13.64 -9.67
N VAL A 131 -3.05 -14.73 -10.27
CA VAL A 131 -3.58 -16.08 -10.06
C VAL A 131 -3.43 -16.50 -8.58
N LEU A 132 -2.27 -16.26 -7.97
CA LEU A 132 -2.03 -16.57 -6.56
C LEU A 132 -3.03 -15.84 -5.65
N LEU A 133 -3.27 -14.55 -5.89
CA LEU A 133 -4.21 -13.75 -5.10
C LEU A 133 -5.67 -14.18 -5.32
N LEU A 134 -6.06 -14.53 -6.53
CA LEU A 134 -7.39 -15.09 -6.81
C LEU A 134 -7.60 -16.42 -6.09
N ILE A 135 -6.61 -17.31 -6.07
CA ILE A 135 -6.67 -18.57 -5.31
C ILE A 135 -6.77 -18.26 -3.80
N ALA A 136 -5.99 -17.34 -3.28
CA ALA A 136 -6.03 -16.95 -1.87
C ALA A 136 -7.34 -16.25 -1.49
N SER A 137 -8.01 -15.55 -2.41
CA SER A 137 -9.29 -14.88 -2.15
C SER A 137 -10.44 -15.86 -1.93
N VAL A 138 -10.33 -17.10 -2.41
CA VAL A 138 -11.38 -18.13 -2.21
C VAL A 138 -11.56 -18.49 -0.74
N PRO A 139 -10.54 -18.98 0.01
CA PRO A 139 -10.69 -19.27 1.43
C PRO A 139 -11.05 -18.04 2.26
N ILE A 140 -10.53 -16.85 1.89
CA ILE A 140 -10.90 -15.59 2.53
C ILE A 140 -12.40 -15.32 2.34
N SER A 141 -12.93 -15.50 1.14
CA SER A 141 -14.37 -15.33 0.85
C SER A 141 -15.23 -16.29 1.69
N VAL A 142 -14.82 -17.55 1.83
CA VAL A 142 -15.50 -18.53 2.69
C VAL A 142 -15.52 -18.07 4.15
N LEU A 143 -14.38 -17.56 4.65
CA LEU A 143 -14.29 -17.01 6.00
C LEU A 143 -15.20 -15.79 6.17
N TRP A 144 -15.27 -14.89 5.18
CA TRP A 144 -16.13 -13.71 5.23
C TRP A 144 -17.62 -14.08 5.20
N VAL A 145 -18.03 -15.09 4.45
CA VAL A 145 -19.39 -15.63 4.49
C VAL A 145 -19.70 -16.25 5.86
N ALA A 146 -18.72 -16.83 6.54
CA ALA A 146 -18.87 -17.37 7.88
C ALA A 146 -18.75 -16.33 9.01
N MET A 147 -18.41 -15.06 8.71
CA MET A 147 -18.07 -14.01 9.68
C MET A 147 -19.10 -13.85 10.80
N HIS A 148 -20.39 -13.83 10.47
CA HIS A 148 -21.45 -13.68 11.47
C HIS A 148 -21.37 -14.76 12.56
N ARG A 149 -21.16 -16.03 12.16
CA ARG A 149 -21.02 -17.14 13.12
C ARG A 149 -19.77 -16.99 13.98
N VAL A 150 -18.68 -16.54 13.39
CA VAL A 150 -17.40 -16.30 14.10
C VAL A 150 -17.59 -15.20 15.14
N LEU A 151 -18.18 -14.05 14.77
CA LEU A 151 -18.37 -12.92 15.66
C LEU A 151 -19.30 -13.26 16.83
N VAL A 152 -20.41 -13.93 16.58
CA VAL A 152 -21.33 -14.36 17.64
C VAL A 152 -20.65 -15.39 18.57
N ALA A 153 -19.89 -16.34 18.02
CA ALA A 153 -19.14 -17.31 18.81
C ALA A 153 -18.03 -16.66 19.69
N THR A 154 -17.50 -15.51 19.29
CA THR A 154 -16.52 -14.73 20.07
C THR A 154 -17.17 -13.78 21.08
N GLY A 155 -18.51 -13.79 21.23
CA GLY A 155 -19.23 -13.02 22.21
C GLY A 155 -19.56 -11.57 21.80
N GLN A 156 -19.51 -11.27 20.48
CA GLN A 156 -19.95 -9.98 19.97
C GLN A 156 -21.47 -9.84 20.04
N ASP A 157 -21.93 -8.60 20.22
CA ASP A 157 -23.34 -8.24 20.19
C ASP A 157 -23.98 -8.68 18.86
N PRO A 158 -25.11 -9.42 18.87
CA PRO A 158 -25.74 -9.95 17.67
C PRO A 158 -26.16 -8.88 16.66
N ASP A 159 -26.60 -7.70 17.11
CA ASP A 159 -27.03 -6.62 16.23
C ASP A 159 -25.84 -5.97 15.51
N ILE A 160 -24.73 -5.77 16.25
CA ILE A 160 -23.47 -5.29 15.69
C ILE A 160 -22.91 -6.35 14.71
N ALA A 161 -22.93 -7.62 15.08
CA ALA A 161 -22.46 -8.72 14.24
C ALA A 161 -23.28 -8.84 12.93
N SER A 162 -24.59 -8.69 12.99
CA SER A 162 -25.47 -8.73 11.82
C SER A 162 -25.24 -7.54 10.88
N THR A 163 -25.03 -6.35 11.47
CA THR A 163 -24.73 -5.11 10.74
C THR A 163 -23.36 -5.20 10.06
N ALA A 164 -22.34 -5.70 10.77
CA ALA A 164 -21.01 -5.96 10.23
C ALA A 164 -21.05 -7.01 9.09
N TYR A 165 -21.85 -8.05 9.24
CA TYR A 165 -22.06 -9.08 8.22
C TYR A 165 -22.67 -8.52 6.93
N ALA A 166 -23.65 -7.61 7.04
CA ALA A 166 -24.25 -6.96 5.89
C ALA A 166 -23.21 -6.12 5.11
N TYR A 167 -22.26 -5.48 5.81
CA TYR A 167 -21.15 -4.75 5.20
C TYR A 167 -20.20 -5.69 4.47
N ILE A 168 -19.73 -6.76 5.15
CA ILE A 168 -18.70 -7.65 4.60
C ILE A 168 -19.17 -8.42 3.37
N LEU A 169 -20.44 -8.84 3.34
CA LEU A 169 -21.02 -9.49 2.16
C LEU A 169 -20.99 -8.59 0.92
N CYS A 170 -21.28 -7.30 1.09
CA CYS A 170 -21.19 -6.32 0.00
C CYS A 170 -19.75 -6.03 -0.40
N SER A 171 -18.78 -6.31 0.48
CA SER A 171 -17.34 -6.13 0.21
C SER A 171 -16.69 -7.36 -0.44
N LEU A 172 -17.37 -8.51 -0.57
CA LEU A 172 -16.82 -9.72 -1.20
C LEU A 172 -16.23 -9.47 -2.60
N PRO A 173 -16.87 -8.71 -3.50
CA PRO A 173 -16.31 -8.44 -4.82
C PRO A 173 -14.97 -7.69 -4.76
N ASP A 174 -14.72 -6.94 -3.68
CA ASP A 174 -13.47 -6.21 -3.52
C ASP A 174 -12.24 -7.12 -3.45
N LEU A 175 -12.37 -8.35 -2.93
CA LEU A 175 -11.28 -9.34 -2.92
C LEU A 175 -10.79 -9.64 -4.33
N ALA A 176 -11.69 -9.81 -5.28
CA ALA A 176 -11.33 -9.99 -6.68
C ALA A 176 -10.70 -8.72 -7.27
N VAL A 177 -11.28 -7.56 -7.01
CA VAL A 177 -10.73 -6.27 -7.47
C VAL A 177 -9.32 -6.05 -6.93
N GLN A 178 -9.08 -6.30 -5.64
CA GLN A 178 -7.77 -6.18 -5.01
C GLN A 178 -6.75 -7.20 -5.57
N SER A 179 -7.22 -8.39 -5.96
CA SER A 179 -6.36 -9.40 -6.58
C SER A 179 -5.76 -8.95 -7.92
N PHE A 180 -6.38 -8.02 -8.62
CA PHE A 180 -5.84 -7.37 -9.81
C PHE A 180 -5.14 -6.05 -9.47
N LEU A 181 -5.70 -5.26 -8.57
CA LEU A 181 -5.24 -3.92 -8.26
C LEU A 181 -3.85 -3.91 -7.59
N HIS A 182 -3.62 -4.78 -6.59
CA HIS A 182 -2.32 -4.84 -5.91
C HIS A 182 -1.16 -5.18 -6.85
N PRO A 183 -1.21 -6.28 -7.64
CA PRO A 183 -0.14 -6.61 -8.56
C PRO A 183 0.06 -5.54 -9.65
N LEU A 184 -1.02 -4.95 -10.16
CA LEU A 184 -0.94 -3.92 -11.19
C LEU A 184 -0.24 -2.64 -10.68
N ARG A 185 -0.49 -2.24 -9.43
CA ARG A 185 0.20 -1.12 -8.78
C ARG A 185 1.71 -1.40 -8.64
N ILE A 186 2.09 -2.60 -8.24
CA ILE A 186 3.50 -3.02 -8.13
C ILE A 186 4.15 -3.06 -9.52
N TYR A 187 3.46 -3.60 -10.52
CA TYR A 187 3.92 -3.67 -11.91
C TYR A 187 4.24 -2.29 -12.49
N LEU A 188 3.36 -1.31 -12.29
CA LEU A 188 3.57 0.07 -12.76
C LEU A 188 4.68 0.77 -11.96
N ARG A 189 4.70 0.60 -10.65
CA ARG A 189 5.75 1.16 -9.78
C ARG A 189 7.13 0.62 -10.12
N ALA A 190 7.25 -0.69 -10.37
CA ALA A 190 8.51 -1.30 -10.79
C ALA A 190 9.05 -0.72 -12.10
N GLN A 191 8.20 -0.16 -12.94
CA GLN A 191 8.57 0.57 -14.15
C GLN A 191 8.79 2.08 -13.92
N SER A 192 8.83 2.53 -12.65
CA SER A 192 8.91 3.94 -12.26
C SER A 192 7.71 4.79 -12.72
N VAL A 193 6.58 4.16 -13.04
CA VAL A 193 5.34 4.82 -13.46
C VAL A 193 4.48 5.09 -12.23
N THR A 194 4.76 6.19 -11.52
CA THR A 194 4.11 6.51 -10.23
C THR A 194 3.07 7.61 -10.34
N LEU A 195 3.26 8.60 -11.20
CA LEU A 195 2.30 9.70 -11.40
C LEU A 195 0.94 9.25 -11.90
N PRO A 196 0.82 8.36 -12.90
CA PRO A 196 -0.48 7.83 -13.33
C PRO A 196 -1.23 7.10 -12.22
N LEU A 197 -0.50 6.44 -11.29
CA LEU A 197 -1.10 5.84 -10.09
C LEU A 197 -1.78 6.91 -9.22
N THR A 198 -1.12 8.05 -9.02
CA THR A 198 -1.67 9.17 -8.24
C THR A 198 -2.89 9.79 -8.92
N TYR A 199 -2.84 10.02 -10.22
CA TYR A 199 -3.99 10.58 -10.96
C TYR A 199 -5.18 9.63 -10.98
N ALA A 200 -4.95 8.33 -11.19
CA ALA A 200 -5.99 7.32 -11.12
C ALA A 200 -6.60 7.22 -9.71
N ALA A 201 -5.76 7.30 -8.66
CA ALA A 201 -6.23 7.36 -7.28
C ALA A 201 -7.05 8.62 -7.02
N ALA A 202 -6.60 9.80 -7.49
CA ALA A 202 -7.34 11.06 -7.35
C ALA A 202 -8.71 11.00 -8.03
N ALA A 203 -8.77 10.51 -9.27
CA ALA A 203 -10.02 10.35 -10.00
C ALA A 203 -10.98 9.39 -9.28
N ALA A 204 -10.48 8.25 -8.79
CA ALA A 204 -11.28 7.28 -8.07
C ALA A 204 -11.82 7.85 -6.74
N VAL A 205 -11.01 8.62 -6.00
CA VAL A 205 -11.40 9.23 -4.73
C VAL A 205 -12.38 10.40 -4.96
N LEU A 206 -12.21 11.18 -6.00
CA LEU A 206 -13.18 12.22 -6.37
C LEU A 206 -14.56 11.62 -6.69
N LEU A 207 -14.58 10.47 -7.38
CA LEU A 207 -15.84 9.75 -7.66
C LEU A 207 -16.42 9.07 -6.41
N HIS A 208 -15.63 8.82 -5.37
CA HIS A 208 -16.06 8.13 -4.15
C HIS A 208 -17.18 8.87 -3.43
N VAL A 209 -17.09 10.21 -3.33
CA VAL A 209 -18.09 11.03 -2.65
C VAL A 209 -19.46 10.95 -3.34
N PRO A 210 -19.60 11.26 -4.66
CA PRO A 210 -20.88 11.16 -5.34
C PRO A 210 -21.42 9.71 -5.40
N ILE A 211 -20.55 8.70 -5.53
CA ILE A 211 -20.99 7.30 -5.50
C ILE A 211 -21.60 6.95 -4.15
N ASN A 212 -20.95 7.30 -3.03
CA ASN A 212 -21.52 7.07 -1.71
C ASN A 212 -22.83 7.85 -1.51
N PHE A 213 -22.89 9.12 -1.94
CA PHE A 213 -24.10 9.89 -1.87
C PHE A 213 -25.27 9.20 -2.60
N VAL A 214 -25.05 8.73 -3.82
CA VAL A 214 -26.09 8.01 -4.59
C VAL A 214 -26.46 6.70 -3.90
N LEU A 215 -25.49 5.88 -3.46
CA LEU A 215 -25.78 4.57 -2.88
C LEU A 215 -26.41 4.67 -1.48
N VAL A 216 -25.99 5.63 -0.67
CA VAL A 216 -26.42 5.76 0.72
C VAL A 216 -27.67 6.63 0.84
N ASP A 217 -27.64 7.84 0.26
CA ASP A 217 -28.69 8.85 0.46
C ASP A 217 -29.81 8.71 -0.58
N VAL A 218 -29.50 8.49 -1.88
CA VAL A 218 -30.53 8.39 -2.94
C VAL A 218 -31.17 7.01 -2.99
N LEU A 219 -30.35 5.94 -3.00
CA LEU A 219 -30.85 4.56 -3.07
C LEU A 219 -31.19 3.98 -1.69
N GLY A 220 -30.85 4.66 -0.60
CA GLY A 220 -31.19 4.25 0.76
C GLY A 220 -30.57 2.93 1.21
N LEU A 221 -29.44 2.49 0.62
CA LEU A 221 -28.81 1.21 0.92
C LEU A 221 -28.12 1.16 2.31
N GLY A 222 -28.03 2.32 3.00
CA GLY A 222 -27.44 2.40 4.33
C GLY A 222 -25.99 1.89 4.35
N ILE A 223 -25.68 1.02 5.31
CA ILE A 223 -24.33 0.47 5.49
C ILE A 223 -23.83 -0.34 4.26
N ARG A 224 -24.74 -1.03 3.57
CA ARG A 224 -24.42 -1.76 2.32
C ARG A 224 -23.98 -0.80 1.23
N GLY A 225 -24.58 0.40 1.18
CA GLY A 225 -24.22 1.47 0.25
C GLY A 225 -22.79 1.94 0.45
N VAL A 226 -22.33 2.10 1.70
CA VAL A 226 -20.96 2.48 2.01
C VAL A 226 -19.96 1.39 1.59
N ALA A 227 -20.27 0.12 1.85
CA ALA A 227 -19.46 -1.01 1.42
C ALA A 227 -19.32 -1.09 -0.11
N LEU A 228 -20.43 -1.01 -0.83
CA LEU A 228 -20.44 -0.97 -2.30
C LEU A 228 -19.73 0.26 -2.86
N GLY A 229 -19.84 1.41 -2.20
CA GLY A 229 -19.10 2.63 -2.56
C GLY A 229 -17.59 2.44 -2.52
N ALA A 230 -17.09 1.71 -1.51
CA ALA A 230 -15.68 1.36 -1.43
C ALA A 230 -15.26 0.40 -2.56
N VAL A 231 -16.06 -0.62 -2.85
CA VAL A 231 -15.83 -1.57 -3.96
C VAL A 231 -15.81 -0.83 -5.31
N CYS A 232 -16.81 0.02 -5.57
CA CYS A 232 -16.88 0.81 -6.80
C CYS A 232 -15.65 1.71 -6.96
N THR A 233 -15.15 2.29 -5.86
CA THR A 233 -13.96 3.14 -5.90
C THR A 233 -12.71 2.35 -6.26
N ASN A 234 -12.51 1.18 -5.66
CA ASN A 234 -11.39 0.30 -5.98
C ASN A 234 -11.50 -0.22 -7.43
N LEU A 235 -12.70 -0.53 -7.88
CA LEU A 235 -12.97 -0.92 -9.27
C LEU A 235 -12.66 0.23 -10.25
N ASN A 236 -13.10 1.46 -9.96
CA ASN A 236 -12.76 2.64 -10.76
C ASN A 236 -11.25 2.85 -10.82
N PHE A 237 -10.56 2.72 -9.67
CA PHE A 237 -9.11 2.81 -9.61
C PHE A 237 -8.44 1.75 -10.50
N LEU A 238 -8.90 0.49 -10.44
CA LEU A 238 -8.43 -0.58 -11.30
C LEU A 238 -8.68 -0.26 -12.77
N LEU A 239 -9.90 0.17 -13.12
CA LEU A 239 -10.27 0.48 -14.51
C LEU A 239 -9.43 1.62 -15.09
N PHE A 240 -9.16 2.68 -14.32
CA PHE A 240 -8.28 3.76 -14.75
C PHE A 240 -6.84 3.27 -15.00
N LEU A 241 -6.32 2.39 -14.15
CA LEU A 241 -4.99 1.83 -14.35
C LEU A 241 -4.94 0.88 -15.54
N VAL A 242 -5.95 0.02 -15.72
CA VAL A 242 -6.04 -0.87 -16.89
C VAL A 242 -6.16 -0.05 -18.18
N ALA A 243 -7.03 0.97 -18.21
CA ALA A 243 -7.15 1.86 -19.35
C ALA A 243 -5.81 2.54 -19.68
N TYR A 244 -5.09 3.01 -18.65
CA TYR A 244 -3.75 3.59 -18.84
C TYR A 244 -2.78 2.58 -19.48
N VAL A 245 -2.71 1.36 -18.94
CA VAL A 245 -1.82 0.30 -19.45
C VAL A 245 -2.15 -0.08 -20.90
N CYS A 246 -3.45 -0.20 -21.23
CA CYS A 246 -3.92 -0.51 -22.58
C CYS A 246 -3.65 0.65 -23.55
N PHE A 247 -3.94 1.89 -23.14
CA PHE A 247 -3.79 3.06 -24.00
C PHE A 247 -2.33 3.36 -24.37
N PHE A 248 -1.42 3.20 -23.40
CA PHE A 248 0.00 3.43 -23.60
C PHE A 248 0.78 2.18 -24.08
N GLY A 249 0.10 1.07 -24.34
CA GLY A 249 0.70 -0.15 -24.88
C GLY A 249 1.75 -0.79 -23.98
N MET A 250 1.69 -0.52 -22.67
CA MET A 250 2.70 -1.01 -21.71
C MET A 250 2.70 -2.54 -21.55
N TYR A 251 1.64 -3.22 -22.01
CA TYR A 251 1.55 -4.67 -21.92
C TYR A 251 2.20 -5.38 -23.12
N GLY A 252 2.55 -4.67 -24.21
CA GLY A 252 3.21 -5.20 -25.43
C GLY A 252 2.47 -6.40 -26.04
N HIS A 253 2.24 -6.35 -27.35
CA HIS A 253 1.74 -7.51 -28.10
C HIS A 253 2.94 -8.40 -28.43
N ASP A 254 3.02 -9.59 -27.86
CA ASP A 254 4.06 -10.58 -28.18
C ASP A 254 3.38 -11.81 -28.79
N ASP A 255 3.31 -11.83 -30.11
CA ASP A 255 2.81 -12.98 -30.87
C ASP A 255 3.79 -14.19 -30.88
N GLY A 256 4.95 -14.03 -30.25
CA GLY A 256 6.02 -15.05 -30.20
C GLY A 256 5.98 -15.99 -28.97
N GLU A 257 5.31 -15.60 -27.87
CA GLU A 257 5.41 -16.32 -26.59
C GLU A 257 4.58 -17.62 -26.52
N ILE A 258 3.56 -17.81 -27.38
CA ILE A 258 2.69 -19.00 -27.31
C ILE A 258 3.47 -20.29 -27.69
N LYS A 259 4.52 -20.17 -28.48
CA LYS A 259 5.31 -21.33 -28.92
C LYS A 259 6.49 -21.70 -28.00
N ALA A 260 6.97 -20.77 -27.18
CA ALA A 260 8.04 -21.01 -26.22
C ALA A 260 7.54 -21.62 -24.89
N ALA A 261 6.25 -21.49 -24.60
CA ALA A 261 5.64 -21.93 -23.34
C ALA A 261 5.63 -23.46 -23.15
N ALA A 262 5.64 -24.24 -24.23
CA ALA A 262 5.58 -25.71 -24.16
C ALA A 262 6.92 -26.38 -23.79
N ALA A 263 8.06 -25.69 -23.93
CA ALA A 263 9.38 -26.24 -23.60
C ALA A 263 9.90 -25.90 -22.19
N ALA A 264 9.14 -25.11 -21.42
CA ALA A 264 9.59 -24.49 -20.17
C ALA A 264 8.80 -24.95 -18.93
N GLU A 265 8.14 -26.11 -18.93
CA GLU A 265 7.29 -26.53 -17.79
C GLU A 265 8.08 -26.70 -16.49
N ASP A 266 9.30 -27.24 -16.52
CA ASP A 266 10.12 -27.49 -15.32
C ASP A 266 10.74 -26.19 -14.78
N GLU A 267 11.17 -25.29 -15.63
CA GLU A 267 11.69 -23.97 -15.26
C GLU A 267 10.55 -23.07 -14.74
N SER A 268 9.37 -23.17 -15.34
CA SER A 268 8.15 -22.47 -14.88
C SER A 268 7.72 -22.88 -13.49
N ALA A 269 7.82 -24.16 -13.11
CA ALA A 269 7.48 -24.64 -11.78
C ALA A 269 8.45 -24.11 -10.70
N LYS A 270 9.74 -24.04 -10.99
CA LYS A 270 10.75 -23.47 -10.06
C LYS A 270 10.54 -21.98 -9.84
N GLU A 271 10.29 -21.24 -10.90
CA GLU A 271 9.99 -19.80 -10.81
C GLU A 271 8.67 -19.53 -10.06
N TRP A 272 7.63 -20.36 -10.29
CA TRP A 272 6.38 -20.28 -9.56
C TRP A 272 6.60 -20.53 -8.05
N TRP A 273 7.35 -21.55 -7.68
CA TRP A 273 7.65 -21.88 -6.30
C TRP A 273 8.46 -20.77 -5.61
N SER A 274 9.43 -20.20 -6.31
CA SER A 274 10.21 -19.06 -5.81
C SER A 274 9.30 -17.87 -5.50
N LEU A 275 8.38 -17.52 -6.42
CA LEU A 275 7.42 -16.43 -6.21
C LEU A 275 6.51 -16.71 -5.01
N VAL A 276 5.94 -17.92 -4.90
CA VAL A 276 5.07 -18.31 -3.77
C VAL A 276 5.83 -18.20 -2.44
N ARG A 277 7.06 -18.68 -2.40
CA ARG A 277 7.89 -18.59 -1.20
C ARG A 277 8.13 -17.14 -0.78
N LEU A 278 8.49 -16.26 -1.69
CA LEU A 278 8.65 -14.83 -1.43
C LEU A 278 7.33 -14.19 -0.97
N SER A 279 6.22 -14.53 -1.62
CA SER A 279 4.89 -14.04 -1.27
C SER A 279 4.47 -14.45 0.14
N VAL A 280 4.74 -15.70 0.55
CA VAL A 280 4.42 -16.17 1.90
C VAL A 280 5.24 -15.41 2.96
N HIS A 281 6.55 -15.22 2.74
CA HIS A 281 7.38 -14.44 3.68
C HIS A 281 6.92 -12.99 3.79
N SER A 282 6.63 -12.35 2.66
CA SER A 282 6.08 -10.99 2.63
C SER A 282 4.73 -10.92 3.33
N CYS A 283 3.85 -11.91 3.11
CA CYS A 283 2.55 -12.02 3.77
C CYS A 283 2.68 -12.10 5.29
N MET A 284 3.58 -12.95 5.79
CA MET A 284 3.83 -13.06 7.24
C MET A 284 4.28 -11.72 7.83
N SER A 285 5.21 -11.03 7.16
CA SER A 285 5.70 -9.72 7.61
C SER A 285 4.57 -8.68 7.70
N VAL A 286 3.77 -8.55 6.64
CA VAL A 286 2.67 -7.58 6.57
C VAL A 286 1.56 -7.94 7.57
N CYS A 287 1.20 -9.22 7.70
CA CYS A 287 0.18 -9.66 8.66
C CYS A 287 0.60 -9.37 10.10
N LEU A 288 1.85 -9.68 10.47
CA LEU A 288 2.36 -9.40 11.82
C LEU A 288 2.33 -7.90 12.13
N GLU A 289 2.68 -7.04 11.16
CA GLU A 289 2.64 -5.59 11.32
C GLU A 289 1.21 -5.07 11.49
N TRP A 290 0.24 -5.54 10.67
CA TRP A 290 -1.14 -5.07 10.75
C TRP A 290 -1.87 -5.62 11.99
N TRP A 291 -1.65 -6.90 12.32
CA TRP A 291 -2.30 -7.55 13.47
C TRP A 291 -1.82 -6.97 14.80
N TRP A 292 -0.59 -6.45 14.86
CA TRP A 292 -0.08 -5.78 16.04
C TRP A 292 -0.98 -4.66 16.55
N TYR A 293 -1.49 -3.82 15.65
CA TYR A 293 -2.40 -2.73 16.02
C TYR A 293 -3.70 -3.24 16.61
N GLU A 294 -4.28 -4.29 16.08
CA GLU A 294 -5.50 -4.90 16.59
C GLU A 294 -5.27 -5.57 17.96
N ILE A 295 -4.15 -6.22 18.16
CA ILE A 295 -3.75 -6.78 19.45
C ILE A 295 -3.62 -5.66 20.50
N MET A 296 -3.04 -4.51 20.14
CA MET A 296 -2.94 -3.37 21.04
C MET A 296 -4.32 -2.82 21.46
N VAL A 297 -5.29 -2.78 20.55
CA VAL A 297 -6.67 -2.41 20.88
C VAL A 297 -7.28 -3.38 21.88
N LEU A 298 -7.10 -4.69 21.67
CA LEU A 298 -7.58 -5.72 22.62
C LEU A 298 -6.94 -5.58 23.99
N LEU A 299 -5.64 -5.31 24.04
CA LEU A 299 -4.93 -5.07 25.32
C LEU A 299 -5.44 -3.82 26.05
N CYS A 300 -5.79 -2.76 25.31
CA CYS A 300 -6.41 -1.57 25.90
C CYS A 300 -7.76 -1.87 26.57
N GLY A 301 -8.50 -2.86 26.06
CA GLY A 301 -9.76 -3.32 26.64
C GLY A 301 -9.66 -3.96 28.01
N VAL A 302 -8.45 -4.34 28.47
CA VAL A 302 -8.19 -4.97 29.78
C VAL A 302 -7.64 -3.98 30.81
N LEU A 303 -7.44 -2.70 30.44
CA LEU A 303 -6.94 -1.67 31.33
C LEU A 303 -8.00 -1.17 32.32
N ALA A 304 -7.58 -0.41 33.34
CA ALA A 304 -8.44 0.08 34.42
C ALA A 304 -9.61 0.97 33.93
N ASP A 305 -9.41 1.75 32.86
CA ASP A 305 -10.45 2.49 32.13
C ASP A 305 -10.48 2.05 30.67
N PRO A 306 -11.19 0.94 30.34
CA PRO A 306 -11.18 0.38 29.00
C PRO A 306 -11.74 1.34 27.95
N LYS A 307 -12.78 2.12 28.30
CA LYS A 307 -13.44 3.02 27.34
C LYS A 307 -12.52 4.13 26.87
N ALA A 308 -11.88 4.81 27.82
CA ALA A 308 -10.94 5.89 27.50
C ALA A 308 -9.67 5.34 26.82
N ALA A 309 -9.17 4.18 27.27
CA ALA A 309 -7.98 3.55 26.70
C ALA A 309 -8.19 3.12 25.24
N VAL A 310 -9.29 2.43 24.92
CA VAL A 310 -9.63 2.00 23.56
C VAL A 310 -9.87 3.21 22.65
N ALA A 311 -10.56 4.24 23.13
CA ALA A 311 -10.79 5.46 22.37
C ALA A 311 -9.47 6.22 22.07
N ALA A 312 -8.60 6.35 23.09
CA ALA A 312 -7.28 6.95 22.90
C ALA A 312 -6.42 6.14 21.90
N MET A 313 -6.44 4.80 21.99
CA MET A 313 -5.76 3.93 21.05
C MET A 313 -6.30 4.11 19.62
N GLY A 314 -7.61 4.30 19.45
CA GLY A 314 -8.21 4.63 18.16
C GLY A 314 -7.62 5.91 17.52
N VAL A 315 -7.46 6.98 18.32
CA VAL A 315 -6.81 8.23 17.88
C VAL A 315 -5.34 7.99 17.51
N LEU A 316 -4.62 7.19 18.30
CA LEU A 316 -3.21 6.84 18.02
C LEU A 316 -3.06 6.03 16.72
N ILE A 317 -3.93 5.06 16.47
CA ILE A 317 -3.94 4.28 15.22
C ILE A 317 -4.17 5.18 14.01
N GLN A 318 -5.13 6.11 14.10
CA GLN A 318 -5.35 7.06 13.00
C GLN A 318 -4.12 7.94 12.76
N THR A 319 -3.46 8.36 13.83
CA THR A 319 -2.23 9.15 13.75
C THR A 319 -1.10 8.35 13.10
N THR A 320 -0.88 7.13 13.56
CA THR A 320 0.14 6.22 12.99
C THR A 320 -0.16 5.91 11.53
N SER A 321 -1.43 5.65 11.19
CA SER A 321 -1.83 5.38 9.79
C SER A 321 -1.50 6.56 8.87
N LEU A 322 -1.69 7.79 9.33
CA LEU A 322 -1.29 8.98 8.58
C LEU A 322 0.23 9.09 8.44
N ILE A 323 0.96 8.90 9.55
CA ILE A 323 2.44 8.95 9.55
C ILE A 323 3.02 7.85 8.65
N TYR A 324 2.47 6.64 8.70
CA TYR A 324 2.94 5.46 7.98
C TYR A 324 2.92 5.62 6.45
N ILE A 325 2.08 6.49 5.90
CA ILE A 325 2.05 6.77 4.46
C ILE A 325 3.43 7.18 3.95
N PHE A 326 4.17 7.98 4.72
CA PHE A 326 5.47 8.52 4.30
C PHE A 326 6.58 7.46 4.29
N PRO A 327 6.87 6.72 5.38
CA PRO A 327 7.91 5.68 5.37
C PRO A 327 7.55 4.52 4.43
N HIS A 328 6.28 4.15 4.30
CA HIS A 328 5.85 3.15 3.34
C HIS A 328 6.10 3.58 1.88
N SER A 329 5.78 4.83 1.54
CA SER A 329 6.03 5.36 0.19
C SER A 329 7.52 5.46 -0.12
N LEU A 330 8.33 5.86 0.86
CA LEU A 330 9.78 5.87 0.75
C LEU A 330 10.34 4.47 0.57
N SER A 331 9.88 3.51 1.36
CA SER A 331 10.20 2.09 1.27
C SER A 331 9.94 1.53 -0.15
N CYS A 332 8.77 1.83 -0.70
CA CYS A 332 8.41 1.44 -2.06
C CYS A 332 9.37 2.03 -3.12
N ALA A 333 9.75 3.30 -3.00
CA ALA A 333 10.68 3.94 -3.93
C ALA A 333 12.10 3.35 -3.81
N VAL A 334 12.57 3.12 -2.59
CA VAL A 334 13.89 2.52 -2.32
C VAL A 334 13.94 1.09 -2.84
N SER A 335 12.92 0.26 -2.58
CA SER A 335 12.82 -1.12 -3.11
C SER A 335 12.93 -1.14 -4.63
N THR A 336 12.16 -0.29 -5.30
CA THR A 336 12.20 -0.16 -6.76
C THR A 336 13.61 0.20 -7.27
N ARG A 337 14.26 1.19 -6.66
CA ARG A 337 15.60 1.64 -7.05
C ARG A 337 16.67 0.60 -6.77
N VAL A 338 16.64 -0.06 -5.60
CA VAL A 338 17.56 -1.17 -5.27
C VAL A 338 17.38 -2.31 -6.26
N GLY A 339 16.13 -2.70 -6.56
CA GLY A 339 15.82 -3.73 -7.54
C GLY A 339 16.39 -3.39 -8.93
N HIS A 340 16.24 -2.15 -9.40
CA HIS A 340 16.78 -1.70 -10.69
C HIS A 340 18.29 -1.82 -10.77
N GLU A 341 19.02 -1.38 -9.73
CA GLU A 341 20.48 -1.44 -9.74
C GLU A 341 21.01 -2.88 -9.61
N LEU A 342 20.33 -3.73 -8.83
CA LEU A 342 20.67 -5.16 -8.73
C LEU A 342 20.40 -5.89 -10.06
N GLY A 343 19.24 -5.66 -10.69
CA GLY A 343 18.92 -6.22 -12.00
C GLY A 343 19.89 -5.77 -13.08
N ALA A 344 20.37 -4.53 -13.00
CA ALA A 344 21.42 -3.99 -13.88
C ALA A 344 22.84 -4.49 -13.53
N ARG A 345 22.98 -5.43 -12.59
CA ARG A 345 24.26 -5.96 -12.08
C ARG A 345 25.20 -4.88 -11.52
N ARG A 346 24.66 -3.91 -10.77
CA ARG A 346 25.41 -2.81 -10.15
C ARG A 346 25.28 -2.81 -8.63
N PRO A 347 25.86 -3.79 -7.93
CA PRO A 347 25.68 -3.97 -6.48
C PRO A 347 26.19 -2.77 -5.66
N GLU A 348 27.25 -2.07 -6.11
CA GLU A 348 27.77 -0.88 -5.40
C GLU A 348 26.77 0.27 -5.43
N ARG A 349 26.06 0.46 -6.54
CA ARG A 349 24.99 1.47 -6.62
C ARG A 349 23.78 1.07 -5.79
N ALA A 350 23.40 -0.22 -5.81
CA ALA A 350 22.32 -0.72 -4.95
C ALA A 350 22.62 -0.46 -3.46
N ARG A 351 23.88 -0.65 -3.03
CA ARG A 351 24.31 -0.31 -1.66
C ARG A 351 24.23 1.19 -1.37
N LEU A 352 24.57 2.03 -2.35
CA LEU A 352 24.42 3.48 -2.20
C LEU A 352 22.94 3.88 -2.03
N VAL A 353 22.05 3.35 -2.88
CA VAL A 353 20.59 3.56 -2.79
C VAL A 353 20.07 3.14 -1.41
N ALA A 354 20.48 1.96 -0.93
CA ALA A 354 20.08 1.44 0.37
C ALA A 354 20.53 2.36 1.53
N ARG A 355 21.79 2.82 1.51
CA ARG A 355 22.31 3.74 2.54
C ARG A 355 21.59 5.08 2.53
N VAL A 356 21.36 5.65 1.35
CA VAL A 356 20.61 6.90 1.18
C VAL A 356 19.17 6.73 1.65
N GLY A 357 18.52 5.63 1.28
CA GLY A 357 17.17 5.29 1.72
C GLY A 357 17.06 5.18 3.24
N LEU A 358 18.00 4.46 3.89
CA LEU A 358 18.04 4.36 5.36
C LEU A 358 18.26 5.71 6.02
N GLY A 359 19.13 6.56 5.46
CA GLY A 359 19.35 7.93 5.95
C GLY A 359 18.08 8.77 5.86
N LEU A 360 17.36 8.71 4.72
CA LEU A 360 16.07 9.38 4.55
C LEU A 360 15.01 8.84 5.52
N GLY A 361 14.98 7.51 5.74
CA GLY A 361 14.12 6.88 6.74
C GLY A 361 14.38 7.38 8.16
N ALA A 362 15.65 7.53 8.54
CA ALA A 362 16.04 8.09 9.85
C ALA A 362 15.61 9.56 10.00
N VAL A 363 15.82 10.37 8.96
CA VAL A 363 15.34 11.77 8.94
C VAL A 363 13.83 11.84 9.08
N LEU A 364 13.12 10.96 8.36
CA LEU A 364 11.66 10.87 8.42
C LEU A 364 11.19 10.47 9.83
N GLY A 365 11.86 9.52 10.49
CA GLY A 365 11.58 9.16 11.88
C GLY A 365 11.76 10.33 12.85
N LEU A 366 12.81 11.13 12.67
CA LEU A 366 13.01 12.37 13.46
C LEU A 366 11.89 13.38 13.23
N VAL A 367 11.46 13.57 11.98
CA VAL A 367 10.35 14.47 11.63
C VAL A 367 9.04 13.97 12.25
N ALA A 368 8.77 12.66 12.16
CA ALA A 368 7.57 12.04 12.75
C ALA A 368 7.56 12.17 14.27
N CYS A 369 8.70 11.96 14.94
CA CYS A 369 8.85 12.16 16.38
C CYS A 369 8.60 13.63 16.77
N ALA A 370 9.25 14.58 16.08
CA ALA A 370 9.05 15.99 16.31
C ALA A 370 7.60 16.42 16.09
N PHE A 371 6.93 15.91 15.06
CA PHE A 371 5.52 16.12 14.80
C PHE A 371 4.66 15.61 15.97
N ALA A 372 4.80 14.34 16.34
CA ALA A 372 4.00 13.72 17.40
C ALA A 372 4.13 14.48 18.76
N VAL A 373 5.35 14.90 19.11
CA VAL A 373 5.61 15.69 20.32
C VAL A 373 5.00 17.09 20.23
N SER A 374 5.11 17.76 19.07
CA SER A 374 4.62 19.12 18.87
C SER A 374 3.10 19.22 18.93
N VAL A 375 2.40 18.23 18.34
CA VAL A 375 0.93 18.26 18.24
C VAL A 375 0.21 17.63 19.44
N ARG A 376 0.93 17.04 20.40
CA ARG A 376 0.36 16.24 21.50
C ARG A 376 -0.79 16.91 22.28
N GLY A 377 -0.74 18.24 22.42
CA GLY A 377 -1.75 19.00 23.20
C GLY A 377 -2.98 19.42 22.39
N VAL A 378 -2.92 19.35 21.05
CA VAL A 378 -3.97 19.85 20.14
C VAL A 378 -4.59 18.75 19.32
N TRP A 379 -3.81 17.75 18.93
CA TRP A 379 -4.19 16.73 17.94
C TRP A 379 -5.45 15.96 18.33
N ALA A 380 -5.52 15.45 19.56
CA ALA A 380 -6.65 14.68 20.05
C ALA A 380 -7.96 15.49 20.08
N ARG A 381 -7.89 16.83 20.23
CA ARG A 381 -9.06 17.71 20.22
C ARG A 381 -9.81 17.73 18.88
N MET A 382 -9.16 17.31 17.80
CA MET A 382 -9.81 17.15 16.50
C MET A 382 -10.77 15.95 16.47
N PHE A 383 -10.62 15.00 17.40
CA PHE A 383 -11.38 13.74 17.43
C PHE A 383 -12.38 13.68 18.57
N THR A 384 -12.09 14.32 19.70
CA THR A 384 -12.91 14.24 20.92
C THR A 384 -12.77 15.48 21.80
N ALA A 385 -13.79 15.72 22.62
CA ALA A 385 -13.77 16.72 23.69
C ALA A 385 -13.63 16.10 25.10
N ASP A 386 -13.52 14.77 25.21
CA ASP A 386 -13.40 14.06 26.49
C ASP A 386 -12.01 14.24 27.09
N ASP A 387 -11.93 14.82 28.30
CA ASP A 387 -10.68 15.14 29.00
C ASP A 387 -9.84 13.89 29.34
N ALA A 388 -10.47 12.74 29.61
CA ALA A 388 -9.75 11.51 29.93
C ALA A 388 -9.03 11.00 28.70
N ILE A 389 -9.70 10.98 27.52
CA ILE A 389 -9.12 10.57 26.23
C ILE A 389 -8.03 11.56 25.80
N LEU A 390 -8.27 12.86 25.97
CA LEU A 390 -7.29 13.92 25.63
C LEU A 390 -5.99 13.74 26.42
N ARG A 391 -6.08 13.49 27.74
CA ARG A 391 -4.90 13.28 28.59
C ARG A 391 -4.14 12.02 28.22
N LEU A 392 -4.84 10.88 28.01
CA LEU A 392 -4.21 9.62 27.61
C LEU A 392 -3.51 9.74 26.27
N THR A 393 -4.16 10.32 25.27
CA THR A 393 -3.58 10.53 23.95
C THR A 393 -2.38 11.47 24.00
N ALA A 394 -2.46 12.57 24.74
CA ALA A 394 -1.36 13.52 24.91
C ALA A 394 -0.13 12.90 25.62
N ALA A 395 -0.35 11.96 26.54
CA ALA A 395 0.72 11.21 27.18
C ALA A 395 1.33 10.14 26.27
N ALA A 396 0.53 9.49 25.40
CA ALA A 396 0.97 8.41 24.55
C ALA A 396 1.64 8.90 23.23
N LEU A 397 1.25 10.07 22.69
CA LEU A 397 1.81 10.62 21.45
C LEU A 397 3.34 10.75 21.45
N PRO A 398 4.02 11.23 22.52
CA PRO A 398 5.48 11.26 22.56
C PRO A 398 6.11 9.86 22.50
N LEU A 399 5.48 8.85 23.11
CA LEU A 399 5.94 7.45 23.05
C LEU A 399 5.79 6.90 21.63
N LEU A 400 4.67 7.22 20.98
CA LEU A 400 4.46 6.91 19.55
C LEU A 400 5.56 7.57 18.70
N GLY A 401 5.83 8.84 18.89
CA GLY A 401 6.90 9.56 18.19
C GLY A 401 8.27 8.91 18.39
N LEU A 402 8.57 8.46 19.61
CA LEU A 402 9.81 7.74 19.89
C LEU A 402 9.87 6.38 19.17
N ALA A 403 8.75 5.66 19.08
CA ALA A 403 8.66 4.41 18.33
C ALA A 403 8.90 4.63 16.83
N GLU A 404 8.45 5.76 16.26
CA GLU A 404 8.65 6.09 14.85
C GLU A 404 10.14 6.33 14.49
N LEU A 405 11.01 6.66 15.45
CA LEU A 405 12.46 6.74 15.23
C LEU A 405 13.05 5.37 14.82
N GLY A 406 12.47 4.29 15.31
CA GLY A 406 12.84 2.93 14.91
C GLY A 406 12.04 2.42 13.72
N ASN A 407 10.74 2.70 13.70
CA ASN A 407 9.79 2.19 12.70
C ASN A 407 10.09 2.71 11.28
N CYS A 408 10.36 4.01 11.10
CA CYS A 408 10.64 4.58 9.79
C CYS A 408 11.90 4.00 9.12
N PRO A 409 13.07 3.91 9.80
CA PRO A 409 14.24 3.25 9.23
C PRO A 409 14.05 1.74 9.03
N GLN A 410 13.32 1.07 9.92
CA GLN A 410 13.01 -0.37 9.80
C GLN A 410 12.19 -0.64 8.54
N THR A 411 11.11 0.10 8.31
CA THR A 411 10.24 -0.01 7.13
C THR A 411 11.05 0.20 5.85
N THR A 412 11.95 1.20 5.84
CA THR A 412 12.83 1.48 4.69
C THR A 412 13.89 0.39 4.53
N GLY A 413 14.45 -0.13 5.64
CA GLY A 413 15.45 -1.19 5.64
C GLY A 413 14.90 -2.54 5.17
N ALA A 414 13.68 -2.89 5.54
CA ALA A 414 12.99 -4.09 5.07
C ALA A 414 12.86 -4.11 3.54
N ALA A 415 12.63 -2.95 2.92
CA ALA A 415 12.61 -2.79 1.46
C ALA A 415 13.98 -3.10 0.81
N CYS A 416 15.09 -2.72 1.46
CA CYS A 416 16.42 -3.03 0.97
C CYS A 416 16.70 -4.54 0.98
N CYS A 417 16.28 -5.23 2.04
CA CYS A 417 16.39 -6.69 2.14
C CYS A 417 15.46 -7.39 1.14
N GLY A 418 14.23 -6.93 0.98
CA GLY A 418 13.29 -7.43 -0.02
C GLY A 418 13.84 -7.32 -1.45
N GLY A 419 14.43 -6.19 -1.81
CA GLY A 419 15.05 -5.98 -3.12
C GLY A 419 16.25 -6.90 -3.41
N SER A 420 16.88 -7.49 -2.39
CA SER A 420 18.04 -8.36 -2.52
C SER A 420 17.73 -9.86 -2.40
N ALA A 421 16.48 -10.25 -2.14
CA ALA A 421 16.10 -11.63 -1.74
C ALA A 421 15.91 -12.62 -2.91
N SER A 422 16.50 -12.39 -4.07
CA SER A 422 16.42 -13.31 -5.23
C SER A 422 17.78 -13.74 -5.75
#